data_28a3db09a38432193396f5275ac963b4
#
_entry.id   28a3db09a38432193396f5275ac963b4
#
_cell.length_a   1.000
_cell.length_b   1.000
_cell.length_c   1.000
_cell.angle_alpha   90.00
_cell.angle_beta   90.00
_cell.angle_gamma   90.00
#
_symmetry.space_group_name_H-M   'P 1'
#
loop_
_entity.id
_entity.type
_entity.pdbx_description
1 polymer ?
#
loop_
_entity_poly.entity_id
_entity_poly.type
_entity_poly.pdbx_seq_one_letter_code
_entity_poly.pdbx_strand_id
1 'polypeptide(L)'
;MNRFECLELLAPLITDHLVIASLSGQRVEWGHLCNHEGNLLVGAMGNALGIGLGLAIALPHRKVIALESDGSLLLSLYNLPTLANAGVSNLVVFVFDNQAYSGSRISHPTATAAKTDLESIARGSGIAHSVTVRDVRAFEHEMRAALQNNELKFIVCKVDETVRHREIQRTNVDTFENKYRFVRFIEETEGKPVFVGRG
;
A
#
# COMPACT_ATOMS: atom_id res chain seq x y z
N MET A 1 10.83 11.86 -7.25
CA MET A 1 11.08 11.92 -5.79
C MET A 1 11.51 10.56 -5.27
N ASN A 2 12.14 10.51 -4.11
CA ASN A 2 12.61 9.25 -3.52
C ASN A 2 11.48 8.55 -2.75
N ARG A 3 11.21 7.26 -3.03
CA ARG A 3 10.20 6.47 -2.33
C ARG A 3 10.53 6.29 -0.85
N PHE A 4 11.80 6.04 -0.52
CA PHE A 4 12.22 5.83 0.87
C PHE A 4 11.94 7.07 1.73
N GLU A 5 12.22 8.26 1.22
CA GLU A 5 11.91 9.53 1.88
C GLU A 5 10.40 9.72 2.12
N CYS A 6 9.56 9.31 1.15
CA CYS A 6 8.11 9.31 1.33
C CYS A 6 7.67 8.37 2.47
N LEU A 7 8.27 7.17 2.54
CA LEU A 7 7.97 6.20 3.59
C LEU A 7 8.49 6.63 4.96
N GLU A 8 9.63 7.34 5.03
CA GLU A 8 10.15 7.95 6.26
C GLU A 8 9.19 9.01 6.84
N LEU A 9 8.50 9.77 5.98
CA LEU A 9 7.48 10.72 6.41
C LEU A 9 6.19 10.03 6.90
N LEU A 10 5.83 8.91 6.30
CA LEU A 10 4.62 8.17 6.66
C LEU A 10 4.80 7.36 7.97
N ALA A 11 5.95 6.71 8.15
CA ALA A 11 6.18 5.74 9.22
C ALA A 11 5.87 6.27 10.64
N PRO A 12 6.28 7.50 11.04
CA PRO A 12 6.00 8.01 12.38
C PRO A 12 4.53 8.36 12.63
N LEU A 13 3.69 8.38 11.59
CA LEU A 13 2.26 8.68 11.69
C LEU A 13 1.41 7.41 11.88
N ILE A 14 2.02 6.24 11.79
CA ILE A 14 1.33 4.96 11.94
C ILE A 14 1.23 4.60 13.42
N THR A 15 0.01 4.55 13.93
CA THR A 15 -0.31 4.23 15.32
C THR A 15 -1.18 2.99 15.42
N ASP A 16 -2.43 3.08 14.97
CA ASP A 16 -3.44 2.00 14.99
C ASP A 16 -3.89 1.58 13.58
N HIS A 17 -3.23 2.11 12.56
CA HIS A 17 -3.53 1.84 11.15
C HIS A 17 -3.21 0.38 10.78
N LEU A 18 -3.94 -0.15 9.81
CA LEU A 18 -3.58 -1.41 9.16
C LEU A 18 -2.88 -1.10 7.84
N VAL A 19 -1.64 -1.52 7.69
CA VAL A 19 -0.83 -1.21 6.50
C VAL A 19 -0.50 -2.48 5.74
N ILE A 20 -0.87 -2.52 4.48
CA ILE A 20 -0.64 -3.65 3.59
C ILE A 20 0.39 -3.25 2.53
N ALA A 21 1.59 -3.81 2.60
CA ALA A 21 2.66 -3.52 1.65
C ALA A 21 2.83 -4.66 0.64
N SER A 22 2.63 -4.36 -0.65
CA SER A 22 2.77 -5.32 -1.73
C SER A 22 4.23 -5.72 -1.97
N LEU A 23 4.43 -6.89 -2.56
CA LEU A 23 5.76 -7.38 -2.94
C LEU A 23 6.44 -6.44 -3.93
N SER A 24 7.41 -5.68 -3.46
CA SER A 24 8.33 -4.82 -4.23
C SER A 24 9.34 -4.17 -3.28
N GLY A 25 10.09 -3.17 -3.75
CA GLY A 25 11.01 -2.39 -2.94
C GLY A 25 10.36 -1.72 -1.74
N GLN A 26 9.13 -1.19 -1.89
CA GLN A 26 8.39 -0.56 -0.79
C GLN A 26 8.12 -1.51 0.38
N ARG A 27 7.91 -2.80 0.14
CA ARG A 27 7.75 -3.79 1.22
C ARG A 27 9.00 -3.89 2.09
N VAL A 28 10.17 -3.94 1.45
CA VAL A 28 11.47 -4.05 2.16
C VAL A 28 11.76 -2.77 2.93
N GLU A 29 11.57 -1.63 2.29
CA GLU A 29 11.78 -0.31 2.88
C GLU A 29 10.79 -0.07 4.03
N TRP A 30 9.52 -0.38 3.84
CA TRP A 30 8.49 -0.25 4.87
C TRP A 30 8.76 -1.14 6.09
N GLY A 31 9.09 -2.42 5.88
CA GLY A 31 9.44 -3.34 6.95
C GLY A 31 10.70 -2.93 7.73
N HIS A 32 11.58 -2.12 7.14
CA HIS A 32 12.75 -1.54 7.81
C HIS A 32 12.35 -0.30 8.65
N LEU A 33 11.50 0.56 8.09
CA LEU A 33 11.14 1.85 8.69
C LEU A 33 10.07 1.74 9.78
N CYS A 34 9.15 0.80 9.66
CA CYS A 34 7.98 0.72 10.52
C CYS A 34 7.79 -0.70 11.05
N ASN A 35 8.21 -0.94 12.30
CA ASN A 35 8.02 -2.21 12.99
C ASN A 35 6.70 -2.18 13.80
N HIS A 36 5.57 -2.02 13.09
CA HIS A 36 4.24 -2.02 13.69
C HIS A 36 3.52 -3.34 13.42
N GLU A 37 2.82 -3.91 14.40
CA GLU A 37 2.16 -5.23 14.26
C GLU A 37 0.96 -5.19 13.30
N GLY A 38 0.35 -4.04 13.10
CA GLY A 38 -0.64 -3.78 12.06
C GLY A 38 -0.10 -3.73 10.62
N ASN A 39 1.17 -4.13 10.39
CA ASN A 39 1.79 -4.24 9.08
C ASN A 39 1.66 -5.65 8.51
N LEU A 40 1.02 -5.78 7.35
CA LEU A 40 1.01 -7.01 6.55
C LEU A 40 1.94 -6.87 5.35
N LEU A 41 3.05 -7.59 5.37
CA LEU A 41 4.06 -7.61 4.30
C LEU A 41 3.75 -8.73 3.31
N VAL A 42 3.01 -8.41 2.25
CA VAL A 42 2.50 -9.41 1.29
C VAL A 42 3.63 -9.98 0.43
N GLY A 43 3.65 -11.29 0.28
CA GLY A 43 4.66 -12.03 -0.51
C GLY A 43 4.33 -12.19 -2.00
N ALA A 44 3.28 -11.52 -2.52
CA ALA A 44 2.85 -11.59 -3.90
C ALA A 44 2.48 -10.22 -4.45
N MET A 45 2.65 -10.02 -5.74
CA MET A 45 2.19 -8.83 -6.47
C MET A 45 0.67 -8.91 -6.71
N GLY A 46 0.03 -7.75 -6.85
CA GLY A 46 -1.39 -7.63 -7.20
C GLY A 46 -2.38 -7.88 -6.07
N ASN A 47 -1.94 -8.19 -4.86
CA ASN A 47 -2.83 -8.62 -3.78
C ASN A 47 -3.09 -7.55 -2.70
N ALA A 48 -2.21 -6.57 -2.53
CA ALA A 48 -2.33 -5.64 -1.41
C ALA A 48 -3.60 -4.79 -1.48
N LEU A 49 -4.00 -4.36 -2.68
CA LEU A 49 -5.23 -3.59 -2.85
C LEU A 49 -6.48 -4.39 -2.49
N GLY A 50 -6.58 -5.65 -2.95
CA GLY A 50 -7.72 -6.52 -2.62
C GLY A 50 -7.80 -6.85 -1.14
N ILE A 51 -6.65 -7.12 -0.49
CA ILE A 51 -6.57 -7.35 0.96
C ILE A 51 -6.99 -6.07 1.71
N GLY A 52 -6.45 -4.91 1.30
CA GLY A 52 -6.78 -3.62 1.88
C GLY A 52 -8.27 -3.30 1.79
N LEU A 53 -8.90 -3.57 0.65
CA LEU A 53 -10.34 -3.43 0.48
C LEU A 53 -11.14 -4.34 1.43
N GLY A 54 -10.76 -5.62 1.52
CA GLY A 54 -11.41 -6.57 2.43
C GLY A 54 -11.34 -6.11 3.89
N LEU A 55 -10.19 -5.60 4.33
CA LEU A 55 -10.02 -5.05 5.67
C LEU A 55 -10.83 -3.76 5.88
N ALA A 56 -10.86 -2.88 4.89
CA ALA A 56 -11.64 -1.64 4.98
C ALA A 56 -13.15 -1.89 5.11
N ILE A 57 -13.66 -2.93 4.43
CA ILE A 57 -15.06 -3.37 4.57
C ILE A 57 -15.30 -4.00 5.95
N ALA A 58 -14.40 -4.88 6.39
CA ALA A 58 -14.58 -5.62 7.65
C ALA A 58 -14.41 -4.74 8.89
N LEU A 59 -13.57 -3.70 8.81
CA LEU A 59 -13.18 -2.82 9.92
C LEU A 59 -13.37 -1.34 9.52
N PRO A 60 -14.62 -0.86 9.34
CA PRO A 60 -14.89 0.47 8.80
C PRO A 60 -14.44 1.61 9.73
N HIS A 61 -14.18 1.33 11.00
CA HIS A 61 -13.66 2.29 11.99
C HIS A 61 -12.12 2.38 11.99
N ARG A 62 -11.41 1.46 11.30
CA ARG A 62 -9.95 1.44 11.19
C ARG A 62 -9.51 2.08 9.88
N LYS A 63 -8.49 2.92 9.94
CA LYS A 63 -7.84 3.41 8.72
C LYS A 63 -6.94 2.31 8.15
N VAL A 64 -7.17 1.98 6.88
CA VAL A 64 -6.40 0.99 6.13
C VAL A 64 -5.55 1.71 5.09
N ILE A 65 -4.30 1.29 4.94
CA ILE A 65 -3.35 1.85 3.99
C ILE A 65 -2.80 0.72 3.11
N ALA A 66 -2.95 0.84 1.80
CA ALA A 66 -2.33 -0.06 0.84
C ALA A 66 -1.12 0.62 0.20
N LEU A 67 0.06 0.02 0.35
CA LEU A 67 1.30 0.45 -0.30
C LEU A 67 1.55 -0.46 -1.51
N GLU A 68 1.23 0.05 -2.69
CA GLU A 68 1.36 -0.65 -3.97
C GLU A 68 2.53 -0.11 -4.78
N SER A 69 2.95 -0.87 -5.80
CA SER A 69 3.77 -0.38 -6.91
C SER A 69 2.97 -0.38 -8.20
N ASP A 70 3.43 0.39 -9.18
CA ASP A 70 2.86 0.41 -10.53
C ASP A 70 2.75 -0.99 -11.14
N GLY A 71 3.85 -1.76 -11.13
CA GLY A 71 3.87 -3.12 -11.65
C GLY A 71 2.94 -4.09 -10.90
N SER A 72 2.82 -3.94 -9.59
CA SER A 72 1.90 -4.76 -8.78
C SER A 72 0.44 -4.39 -9.07
N LEU A 73 0.12 -3.10 -9.13
CA LEU A 73 -1.22 -2.63 -9.45
C LEU A 73 -1.67 -3.03 -10.87
N LEU A 74 -0.77 -2.95 -11.86
CA LEU A 74 -1.06 -3.35 -13.24
C LEU A 74 -1.50 -4.82 -13.36
N LEU A 75 -1.07 -5.70 -12.47
CA LEU A 75 -1.53 -7.10 -12.42
C LEU A 75 -2.95 -7.24 -11.86
N SER A 76 -3.50 -6.21 -11.25
CA SER A 76 -4.77 -6.28 -10.51
C SER A 76 -5.68 -5.06 -10.75
N LEU A 77 -5.60 -4.44 -11.93
CA LEU A 77 -6.42 -3.27 -12.31
C LEU A 77 -7.93 -3.51 -12.15
N TYR A 78 -8.39 -4.76 -12.26
CA TYR A 78 -9.79 -5.15 -12.03
C TYR A 78 -10.29 -4.84 -10.61
N ASN A 79 -9.38 -4.64 -9.65
CA ASN A 79 -9.75 -4.24 -8.29
C ASN A 79 -10.24 -2.78 -8.22
N LEU A 80 -9.86 -1.91 -9.16
CA LEU A 80 -10.23 -0.49 -9.11
C LEU A 80 -11.75 -0.25 -9.22
N PRO A 81 -12.47 -0.83 -10.19
CA PRO A 81 -13.93 -0.68 -10.23
C PRO A 81 -14.61 -1.36 -9.03
N THR A 82 -14.06 -2.47 -8.52
CA THR A 82 -14.57 -3.11 -7.29
C THR A 82 -14.41 -2.18 -6.08
N LEU A 83 -13.24 -1.55 -5.95
CA LEU A 83 -12.95 -0.58 -4.91
C LEU A 83 -13.88 0.62 -4.96
N ALA A 84 -14.08 1.20 -6.16
CA ALA A 84 -14.98 2.33 -6.37
C ALA A 84 -16.44 2.01 -5.97
N ASN A 85 -16.89 0.80 -6.29
CA ASN A 85 -18.27 0.35 -6.01
C ASN A 85 -18.48 -0.11 -4.55
N ALA A 86 -17.42 -0.41 -3.81
CA ALA A 86 -17.52 -0.89 -2.43
C ALA A 86 -17.96 0.20 -1.43
N GLY A 87 -17.85 1.48 -1.79
CA GLY A 87 -18.30 2.59 -0.96
C GLY A 87 -17.48 2.78 0.34
N VAL A 88 -16.27 2.22 0.42
CA VAL A 88 -15.41 2.40 1.59
C VAL A 88 -14.83 3.81 1.65
N SER A 89 -14.74 4.36 2.85
CA SER A 89 -14.19 5.71 3.09
C SER A 89 -12.90 5.71 3.92
N ASN A 90 -12.50 4.54 4.42
CA ASN A 90 -11.40 4.38 5.36
C ASN A 90 -10.15 3.76 4.72
N LEU A 91 -10.04 3.73 3.39
CA LEU A 91 -8.91 3.18 2.66
C LEU A 91 -8.11 4.26 1.94
N VAL A 92 -6.79 4.25 2.13
CA VAL A 92 -5.84 5.08 1.39
C VAL A 92 -4.93 4.15 0.57
N VAL A 93 -4.78 4.44 -0.71
CA VAL A 93 -3.91 3.68 -1.62
C VAL A 93 -2.78 4.59 -2.08
N PHE A 94 -1.54 4.23 -1.75
CA PHE A 94 -0.33 4.84 -2.32
C PHE A 94 0.25 3.90 -3.37
N VAL A 95 0.40 4.39 -4.59
CA VAL A 95 1.02 3.64 -5.70
C VAL A 95 2.37 4.27 -6.00
N PHE A 96 3.45 3.63 -5.59
CA PHE A 96 4.81 4.08 -5.90
C PHE A 96 5.18 3.65 -7.31
N ASP A 97 5.04 4.59 -8.24
CA ASP A 97 5.26 4.39 -9.67
C ASP A 97 6.68 4.82 -10.06
N ASN A 98 7.57 3.84 -10.15
CA ASN A 98 8.93 4.01 -10.64
C ASN A 98 9.08 3.60 -12.12
N GLN A 99 7.99 3.29 -12.80
CA GLN A 99 7.92 2.93 -14.21
C GLN A 99 8.70 1.64 -14.57
N ALA A 100 8.99 0.79 -13.57
CA ALA A 100 9.84 -0.36 -13.79
C ALA A 100 9.55 -1.54 -12.85
N TYR A 101 9.73 -2.75 -13.39
CA TYR A 101 9.87 -3.99 -12.61
C TYR A 101 11.31 -4.15 -12.15
N SER A 102 11.62 -3.69 -10.94
CA SER A 102 13.00 -3.61 -10.41
C SER A 102 13.41 -4.82 -9.55
N GLY A 103 12.60 -5.89 -9.51
CA GLY A 103 12.82 -7.06 -8.65
C GLY A 103 13.95 -8.00 -9.09
N SER A 104 14.42 -7.91 -10.35
CA SER A 104 15.48 -8.71 -10.94
C SER A 104 16.79 -7.91 -11.08
N ARG A 105 17.85 -8.58 -11.58
CA ARG A 105 19.11 -7.91 -11.93
C ARG A 105 18.97 -6.92 -13.08
N ILE A 106 17.97 -7.15 -13.95
CA ILE A 106 17.66 -6.32 -15.09
C ILE A 106 16.30 -5.70 -14.81
N SER A 107 16.22 -4.37 -14.82
CA SER A 107 14.98 -3.63 -14.72
C SER A 107 14.24 -3.68 -16.07
N HIS A 108 12.95 -3.92 -16.04
CA HIS A 108 12.10 -3.92 -17.22
C HIS A 108 11.03 -2.82 -17.07
N PRO A 109 10.77 -2.02 -18.13
CA PRO A 109 9.76 -0.98 -18.05
C PRO A 109 8.36 -1.58 -17.81
N THR A 110 7.57 -0.92 -16.97
CA THR A 110 6.13 -1.17 -16.86
C THR A 110 5.37 -0.36 -17.92
N ALA A 111 4.06 -0.57 -18.03
CA ALA A 111 3.22 0.20 -18.94
C ALA A 111 3.19 1.71 -18.61
N THR A 112 3.47 2.08 -17.36
CA THR A 112 3.52 3.48 -16.91
C THR A 112 4.76 4.25 -17.40
N ALA A 113 5.77 3.54 -17.90
CA ALA A 113 6.92 4.13 -18.58
C ALA A 113 6.54 4.74 -19.95
N ALA A 114 5.36 4.41 -20.50
CA ALA A 114 4.88 4.89 -21.78
C ALA A 114 3.60 5.75 -21.63
N LYS A 115 2.45 5.23 -22.02
CA LYS A 115 1.20 6.00 -22.12
C LYS A 115 0.20 5.77 -20.99
N THR A 116 0.47 4.78 -20.13
CA THR A 116 -0.47 4.41 -19.07
C THR A 116 -0.45 5.42 -17.94
N ASP A 117 -1.62 6.02 -17.67
CA ASP A 117 -1.85 6.95 -16.59
C ASP A 117 -2.75 6.28 -15.52
N LEU A 118 -2.15 5.94 -14.39
CA LEU A 118 -2.86 5.24 -13.30
C LEU A 118 -3.89 6.12 -12.60
N GLU A 119 -3.67 7.44 -12.53
CA GLU A 119 -4.68 8.37 -11.99
C GLU A 119 -5.93 8.39 -12.88
N SER A 120 -5.74 8.52 -14.19
CA SER A 120 -6.84 8.51 -15.16
C SER A 120 -7.61 7.20 -15.14
N ILE A 121 -6.92 6.06 -14.99
CA ILE A 121 -7.55 4.74 -14.85
C ILE A 121 -8.36 4.66 -13.56
N ALA A 122 -7.83 5.11 -12.44
CA ALA A 122 -8.53 5.10 -11.17
C ALA A 122 -9.78 6.01 -11.20
N ARG A 123 -9.67 7.21 -11.75
CA ARG A 123 -10.81 8.13 -11.98
C ARG A 123 -11.86 7.52 -12.90
N GLY A 124 -11.43 6.94 -14.03
CA GLY A 124 -12.30 6.24 -14.97
C GLY A 124 -13.00 5.03 -14.37
N SER A 125 -12.43 4.42 -13.35
CA SER A 125 -13.02 3.33 -12.56
C SER A 125 -14.03 3.83 -11.51
N GLY A 126 -14.14 5.16 -11.30
CA GLY A 126 -15.06 5.76 -10.32
C GLY A 126 -14.43 6.21 -9.00
N ILE A 127 -13.09 6.18 -8.86
CA ILE A 127 -12.41 6.67 -7.66
C ILE A 127 -12.17 8.18 -7.82
N ALA A 128 -13.09 8.99 -7.29
CA ALA A 128 -13.11 10.44 -7.48
C ALA A 128 -11.86 11.16 -6.94
N HIS A 129 -11.40 10.74 -5.74
CA HIS A 129 -10.25 11.35 -5.08
C HIS A 129 -8.94 10.65 -5.46
N SER A 130 -8.61 10.70 -6.76
CA SER A 130 -7.36 10.21 -7.32
C SER A 130 -6.45 11.37 -7.69
N VAL A 131 -5.15 11.29 -7.36
CA VAL A 131 -4.18 12.35 -7.64
C VAL A 131 -2.79 11.76 -7.92
N THR A 132 -2.02 12.43 -8.77
CA THR A 132 -0.61 12.11 -9.02
C THR A 132 0.28 13.17 -8.40
N VAL A 133 1.21 12.74 -7.53
CA VAL A 133 2.22 13.59 -6.90
C VAL A 133 3.61 13.28 -7.45
N ARG A 134 4.46 14.32 -7.58
CA ARG A 134 5.76 14.23 -8.25
C ARG A 134 6.92 14.75 -7.40
N ASP A 135 6.62 15.34 -6.26
CA ASP A 135 7.62 15.83 -5.30
C ASP A 135 7.17 15.51 -3.86
N VAL A 136 8.13 15.58 -2.94
CA VAL A 136 7.95 15.20 -1.54
C VAL A 136 6.96 16.10 -0.82
N ARG A 137 6.88 17.39 -1.15
CA ARG A 137 5.96 18.33 -0.50
C ARG A 137 4.51 18.03 -0.88
N ALA A 138 4.26 17.76 -2.19
CA ALA A 138 2.96 17.33 -2.67
C ALA A 138 2.55 16.00 -2.05
N PHE A 139 3.49 15.04 -1.95
CA PHE A 139 3.27 13.78 -1.27
C PHE A 139 2.88 13.98 0.19
N GLU A 140 3.65 14.76 0.95
CA GLU A 140 3.37 15.01 2.37
C GLU A 140 2.00 15.67 2.58
N HIS A 141 1.64 16.64 1.72
CA HIS A 141 0.34 17.31 1.78
C HIS A 141 -0.80 16.31 1.57
N GLU A 142 -0.78 15.52 0.49
CA GLU A 142 -1.81 14.56 0.17
C GLU A 142 -1.89 13.40 1.17
N MET A 143 -0.73 12.92 1.65
CA MET A 143 -0.63 11.90 2.68
C MET A 143 -1.29 12.35 3.99
N ARG A 144 -0.96 13.54 4.50
CA ARG A 144 -1.55 14.07 5.73
C ARG A 144 -3.06 14.25 5.60
N ALA A 145 -3.51 14.81 4.48
CA ALA A 145 -4.93 14.96 4.19
C ALA A 145 -5.64 13.60 4.14
N ALA A 146 -5.04 12.59 3.50
CA ALA A 146 -5.61 11.25 3.40
C ALA A 146 -5.70 10.52 4.75
N LEU A 147 -4.75 10.74 5.64
CA LEU A 147 -4.78 10.15 6.99
C LEU A 147 -5.83 10.81 7.89
N GLN A 148 -6.08 12.11 7.73
CA GLN A 148 -7.03 12.87 8.53
C GLN A 148 -8.48 12.74 8.06
N ASN A 149 -8.68 12.65 6.74
CA ASN A 149 -10.01 12.61 6.14
C ASN A 149 -10.54 11.17 6.05
N ASN A 150 -11.87 11.04 6.17
CA ASN A 150 -12.53 9.75 6.04
C ASN A 150 -13.14 9.62 4.64
N GLU A 151 -12.27 9.44 3.65
CA GLU A 151 -12.61 9.25 2.23
C GLU A 151 -11.66 8.25 1.56
N LEU A 152 -12.14 7.54 0.55
CA LEU A 152 -11.29 6.71 -0.29
C LEU A 152 -10.33 7.59 -1.07
N LYS A 153 -9.03 7.43 -0.85
CA LYS A 153 -7.98 8.22 -1.52
C LYS A 153 -7.05 7.31 -2.32
N PHE A 154 -6.76 7.71 -3.55
CA PHE A 154 -5.84 6.99 -4.44
C PHE A 154 -4.74 7.95 -4.91
N ILE A 155 -3.51 7.73 -4.45
CA ILE A 155 -2.38 8.63 -4.66
C ILE A 155 -1.30 7.93 -5.46
N VAL A 156 -1.08 8.36 -6.70
CA VAL A 156 0.02 7.89 -7.54
C VAL A 156 1.26 8.72 -7.23
N CYS A 157 2.28 8.09 -6.71
CA CYS A 157 3.53 8.71 -6.29
C CYS A 157 4.59 8.45 -7.35
N LYS A 158 4.89 9.42 -8.22
CA LYS A 158 5.97 9.29 -9.21
C LYS A 158 7.32 9.34 -8.52
N VAL A 159 7.98 8.19 -8.47
CA VAL A 159 9.27 8.02 -7.77
C VAL A 159 10.37 7.64 -8.75
N ASP A 160 11.60 7.97 -8.37
CA ASP A 160 12.77 7.56 -9.11
C ASP A 160 13.01 6.05 -8.94
N GLU A 161 13.69 5.44 -9.89
CA GLU A 161 14.13 4.05 -9.78
C GLU A 161 15.23 3.91 -8.71
N THR A 162 14.86 4.12 -7.45
CA THR A 162 15.79 3.97 -6.33
C THR A 162 15.90 2.52 -5.92
N VAL A 163 17.13 2.02 -5.93
CA VAL A 163 17.49 0.67 -5.47
C VAL A 163 17.86 0.61 -3.98
N ARG A 164 17.36 1.56 -3.17
CA ARG A 164 17.74 1.67 -1.76
C ARG A 164 17.38 0.41 -0.96
N HIS A 165 16.30 -0.28 -1.35
CA HIS A 165 15.94 -1.57 -0.76
C HIS A 165 17.02 -2.66 -0.90
N ARG A 166 18.01 -2.48 -1.79
CA ARG A 166 19.16 -3.39 -1.91
C ARG A 166 20.27 -3.09 -0.91
N GLU A 167 20.30 -1.86 -0.39
CA GLU A 167 21.29 -1.37 0.58
C GLU A 167 20.81 -1.58 2.02
N ILE A 168 19.50 -1.74 2.21
CA ILE A 168 18.89 -1.92 3.52
C ILE A 168 18.99 -3.40 3.91
N GLN A 169 19.42 -3.64 5.14
CA GLN A 169 19.35 -4.97 5.72
C GLN A 169 17.88 -5.44 5.76
N ARG A 170 17.60 -6.50 5.02
CA ARG A 170 16.24 -7.07 5.00
C ARG A 170 15.88 -7.53 6.40
N THR A 171 14.74 -7.08 6.89
CA THR A 171 14.13 -7.70 8.06
C THR A 171 13.77 -9.14 7.68
N ASN A 172 14.35 -10.12 8.36
CA ASN A 172 14.08 -11.55 8.15
C ASN A 172 12.70 -11.94 8.75
N VAL A 173 11.68 -11.13 8.52
CA VAL A 173 10.33 -11.51 8.94
C VAL A 173 9.80 -12.52 7.94
N ASP A 174 9.63 -13.76 8.39
CA ASP A 174 8.93 -14.79 7.64
C ASP A 174 7.50 -14.31 7.31
N THR A 175 7.07 -14.53 6.08
CA THR A 175 5.74 -14.08 5.62
C THR A 175 4.61 -14.77 6.38
N PHE A 176 4.80 -16.01 6.80
CA PHE A 176 3.82 -16.74 7.61
C PHE A 176 3.76 -16.17 9.03
N GLU A 177 4.90 -15.94 9.66
CA GLU A 177 4.97 -15.30 10.96
C GLU A 177 4.33 -13.91 10.91
N ASN A 178 4.67 -13.08 9.92
CA ASN A 178 4.07 -11.75 9.76
C ASN A 178 2.55 -11.81 9.63
N LYS A 179 2.00 -12.77 8.86
CA LYS A 179 0.55 -12.96 8.74
C LYS A 179 -0.08 -13.29 10.11
N TYR A 180 0.50 -14.19 10.88
CA TYR A 180 -0.05 -14.56 12.18
C TYR A 180 0.05 -13.42 13.19
N ARG A 181 1.14 -12.66 13.22
CA ARG A 181 1.29 -11.48 14.07
C ARG A 181 0.24 -10.41 13.71
N PHE A 182 0.05 -10.14 12.43
CA PHE A 182 -0.96 -9.21 11.94
C PHE A 182 -2.38 -9.62 12.35
N VAL A 183 -2.71 -10.91 12.22
CA VAL A 183 -4.03 -11.42 12.65
C VAL A 183 -4.22 -11.28 14.16
N ARG A 184 -3.22 -11.65 14.98
CA ARG A 184 -3.28 -11.49 16.44
C ARG A 184 -3.44 -10.02 16.84
N PHE A 185 -2.75 -9.11 16.18
CA PHE A 185 -2.92 -7.68 16.40
C PHE A 185 -4.38 -7.24 16.18
N ILE A 186 -5.03 -7.72 15.11
CA ILE A 186 -6.44 -7.46 14.87
C ILE A 186 -7.31 -8.09 15.97
N GLU A 187 -7.08 -9.36 16.33
CA GLU A 187 -7.83 -10.04 17.38
C GLU A 187 -7.75 -9.31 18.73
N GLU A 188 -6.55 -8.87 19.12
CA GLU A 188 -6.31 -8.15 20.36
C GLU A 188 -6.96 -6.76 20.35
N THR A 189 -6.81 -6.02 19.25
CA THR A 189 -7.34 -4.65 19.17
C THR A 189 -8.84 -4.59 18.95
N GLU A 190 -9.43 -5.59 18.30
CA GLU A 190 -10.88 -5.68 18.06
C GLU A 190 -11.63 -6.49 19.16
N GLY A 191 -10.89 -7.20 20.00
CA GLY A 191 -11.48 -8.05 21.04
C GLY A 191 -12.31 -9.24 20.50
N LYS A 192 -12.01 -9.67 19.26
CA LYS A 192 -12.74 -10.72 18.55
C LYS A 192 -11.78 -11.68 17.85
N PRO A 193 -11.99 -13.01 17.96
CA PRO A 193 -11.17 -13.97 17.24
C PRO A 193 -11.45 -13.89 15.72
N VAL A 194 -10.40 -13.85 14.91
CA VAL A 194 -10.47 -13.94 13.44
C VAL A 194 -10.51 -15.42 13.03
N PHE A 195 -9.70 -16.24 13.68
CA PHE A 195 -9.75 -17.68 13.51
C PHE A 195 -10.68 -18.31 14.56
N VAL A 196 -11.92 -18.50 14.17
CA VAL A 196 -12.80 -19.36 14.96
C VAL A 196 -12.34 -20.80 14.74
N GLY A 197 -11.65 -21.38 15.73
CA GLY A 197 -11.29 -22.79 15.69
C GLY A 197 -12.58 -23.60 15.46
N ARG A 198 -12.57 -24.47 14.44
CA ARG A 198 -13.55 -25.54 14.40
C ARG A 198 -13.16 -26.48 15.52
N GLY A 199 -13.86 -26.35 16.67
CA GLY A 199 -13.82 -27.34 17.71
C GLY A 199 -14.39 -28.66 17.21
#